data_99468a967dd7ba192c5ea7b75c89324a
#
_entry.id   99468a967dd7ba192c5ea7b75c89324a
#
_cell.length_a   1.000
_cell.length_b   1.000
_cell.length_c   1.000
_cell.angle_alpha   90.00
_cell.angle_beta   90.00
_cell.angle_gamma   90.00
#
_symmetry.space_group_name_H-M   'P 1'
#
loop_
_entity.id
_entity.type
_entity.pdbx_description
1 polymer ?
#
loop_
_entity_poly.entity_id
_entity_poly.type
_entity_poly.pdbx_seq_one_letter_code
_entity_poly.pdbx_strand_id
1 'polypeptide(L)'
;MNKDIYRSAIDNIQFSQDLSTKVLNYLMSQPQKRAMTIKAKRTIATLAVVICVLFLVFCIPLFSNGNSDFELKNSRGKIRVKYVDNVPDSALRSSSQLMWLTEEELFHKWNTSIFKGAVEEIRNIRIDFNGSTEYRAIARIKIDKVYRGDESAGQVVSVLLPSPVGTGLWIEDTDVISAMRVGMTGIFMPIKYDDTFYWEQNDTKLFLSDIAEYGFLDGMRYAFLASDDKGVIFDRYSYPSIAAANSLDEIERYIMQMLNINR
;
A
#
# COMPACT_ATOMS: atom_id res chain seq x y z
N MET A 1 -12.91 21.88 -14.37
CA MET A 1 -11.65 22.48 -13.89
C MET A 1 -10.79 22.79 -15.09
N ASN A 2 -10.44 24.05 -15.29
CA ASN A 2 -10.10 24.67 -16.59
C ASN A 2 -8.66 24.28 -17.03
N LYS A 3 -8.53 23.57 -18.14
CA LYS A 3 -7.25 23.19 -18.77
C LYS A 3 -6.38 24.41 -19.16
N ASP A 4 -7.02 25.56 -19.30
CA ASP A 4 -6.35 26.79 -19.77
C ASP A 4 -5.51 27.47 -18.67
N ILE A 5 -5.82 27.22 -17.39
CA ILE A 5 -5.03 27.74 -16.25
C ILE A 5 -3.69 27.00 -16.13
N TYR A 6 -3.65 25.71 -16.43
CA TYR A 6 -2.41 24.90 -16.38
C TYR A 6 -1.46 25.25 -17.55
N ARG A 7 -2.01 25.51 -18.74
CA ARG A 7 -1.22 25.91 -19.91
C ARG A 7 -0.58 27.28 -19.72
N SER A 8 -1.32 28.23 -19.16
CA SER A 8 -0.81 29.58 -18.86
C SER A 8 0.30 29.58 -17.79
N ALA A 9 0.32 28.62 -16.86
CA ALA A 9 1.37 28.51 -15.84
C ALA A 9 2.68 27.93 -16.40
N ILE A 10 2.61 27.05 -17.40
CA ILE A 10 3.77 26.45 -18.03
C ILE A 10 4.41 27.41 -19.05
N ASP A 11 3.60 28.17 -19.78
CA ASP A 11 4.10 29.15 -20.77
C ASP A 11 4.78 30.38 -20.13
N ASN A 12 4.59 30.59 -18.81
CA ASN A 12 5.25 31.67 -18.05
C ASN A 12 6.58 31.28 -17.41
N ILE A 13 7.07 30.04 -17.59
CA ILE A 13 8.44 29.69 -17.24
C ILE A 13 9.33 30.00 -18.48
N GLN A 14 9.41 31.26 -18.85
CA GLN A 14 10.50 31.74 -19.72
C GLN A 14 11.76 31.81 -18.87
N PHE A 15 12.70 30.88 -19.13
CA PHE A 15 14.08 31.09 -18.74
C PHE A 15 14.52 32.42 -19.35
N SER A 16 14.77 33.41 -18.49
CA SER A 16 15.18 34.73 -18.91
C SER A 16 16.40 34.59 -19.80
N GLN A 17 16.27 34.96 -21.08
CA GLN A 17 17.39 35.01 -22.03
C GLN A 17 18.56 35.83 -21.48
N ASP A 18 18.31 36.71 -20.53
CA ASP A 18 19.27 37.52 -19.81
C ASP A 18 20.24 36.69 -18.94
N LEU A 19 19.79 35.54 -18.38
CA LEU A 19 20.64 34.67 -17.57
C LEU A 19 21.60 33.84 -18.44
N SER A 20 21.12 33.33 -19.57
CA SER A 20 21.97 32.58 -20.51
C SER A 20 22.99 33.49 -21.18
N THR A 21 22.60 34.72 -21.50
CA THR A 21 23.51 35.73 -22.09
C THR A 21 24.56 36.20 -21.09
N LYS A 22 24.21 36.39 -19.82
CA LYS A 22 25.14 36.75 -18.74
C LYS A 22 26.15 35.64 -18.47
N VAL A 23 25.73 34.38 -18.47
CA VAL A 23 26.62 33.21 -18.26
C VAL A 23 27.57 33.06 -19.46
N LEU A 24 27.08 33.21 -20.70
CA LEU A 24 27.92 33.16 -21.90
C LEU A 24 28.94 34.30 -21.95
N ASN A 25 28.51 35.52 -21.62
CA ASN A 25 29.41 36.67 -21.57
C ASN A 25 30.47 36.55 -20.45
N TYR A 26 30.11 35.97 -19.30
CA TYR A 26 31.07 35.68 -18.24
C TYR A 26 32.10 34.62 -18.65
N LEU A 27 31.68 33.60 -19.39
CA LEU A 27 32.58 32.55 -19.90
C LEU A 27 33.48 33.06 -21.03
N MET A 28 33.00 34.00 -21.85
CA MET A 28 33.79 34.60 -22.95
C MET A 28 34.70 35.75 -22.51
N SER A 29 34.47 36.39 -21.38
CA SER A 29 35.28 37.51 -20.86
C SER A 29 36.54 37.07 -20.09
N GLN A 30 36.82 35.80 -19.96
CA GLN A 30 38.04 35.28 -19.35
C GLN A 30 39.23 35.47 -20.30
N PRO A 31 40.29 36.21 -19.93
CA PRO A 31 41.43 36.44 -20.80
C PRO A 31 42.17 35.13 -21.08
N GLN A 32 42.21 34.77 -22.37
CA GLN A 32 43.12 33.73 -22.85
C GLN A 32 44.57 34.14 -22.60
N LYS A 33 45.31 33.23 -22.02
CA LYS A 33 46.77 33.00 -22.06
C LYS A 33 47.47 33.03 -20.71
N ARG A 34 47.68 31.84 -20.21
CA ARG A 34 48.97 31.42 -19.66
C ARG A 34 49.16 29.94 -19.98
N ALA A 35 50.24 29.60 -20.67
CA ALA A 35 50.63 28.20 -20.88
C ALA A 35 50.81 27.52 -19.51
N MET A 36 49.86 26.62 -19.15
CA MET A 36 49.95 25.85 -17.91
C MET A 36 51.08 24.86 -17.98
N THR A 37 51.95 24.88 -17.01
CA THR A 37 53.01 23.89 -16.85
C THR A 37 52.42 22.49 -16.65
N ILE A 38 53.15 21.42 -17.02
CA ILE A 38 52.68 20.02 -16.94
C ILE A 38 52.18 19.65 -15.57
N LYS A 39 52.73 20.24 -14.50
CA LYS A 39 52.28 20.04 -13.12
C LYS A 39 50.88 20.62 -12.87
N ALA A 40 50.56 21.79 -13.41
CA ALA A 40 49.23 22.41 -13.26
C ALA A 40 48.16 21.62 -14.00
N LYS A 41 48.47 21.02 -15.14
CA LYS A 41 47.52 20.14 -15.90
C LYS A 41 47.16 18.89 -15.12
N ARG A 42 48.11 18.28 -14.37
CA ARG A 42 47.83 17.09 -13.53
C ARG A 42 46.94 17.44 -12.34
N THR A 43 47.15 18.61 -11.70
CA THR A 43 46.33 19.05 -10.56
C THR A 43 44.90 19.39 -10.98
N ILE A 44 44.69 19.98 -12.16
CA ILE A 44 43.35 20.27 -12.69
C ILE A 44 42.62 18.95 -13.06
N ALA A 45 43.33 17.98 -13.67
CA ALA A 45 42.76 16.67 -13.99
C ALA A 45 42.33 15.91 -12.74
N THR A 46 43.14 15.93 -11.67
CA THR A 46 42.80 15.33 -10.37
C THR A 46 41.62 16.05 -9.71
N LEU A 47 41.57 17.38 -9.77
CA LEU A 47 40.45 18.15 -9.21
C LEU A 47 39.13 17.86 -9.97
N ALA A 48 39.20 17.77 -11.30
CA ALA A 48 38.03 17.42 -12.13
C ALA A 48 37.49 16.01 -11.80
N VAL A 49 38.37 15.01 -11.60
CA VAL A 49 37.98 13.66 -11.23
C VAL A 49 37.35 13.66 -9.83
N VAL A 50 37.90 14.37 -8.85
CA VAL A 50 37.33 14.49 -7.50
C VAL A 50 35.98 15.18 -7.55
N ILE A 51 35.78 16.22 -8.33
CA ILE A 51 34.48 16.88 -8.50
C ILE A 51 33.47 15.95 -9.19
N CYS A 52 33.88 15.19 -10.21
CA CYS A 52 33.02 14.21 -10.87
C CYS A 52 32.61 13.08 -9.89
N VAL A 53 33.54 12.58 -9.07
CA VAL A 53 33.24 11.55 -8.07
C VAL A 53 32.32 12.12 -6.98
N LEU A 54 32.57 13.34 -6.48
CA LEU A 54 31.67 14.01 -5.53
C LEU A 54 30.29 14.26 -6.16
N PHE A 55 30.24 14.66 -7.44
CA PHE A 55 28.97 14.85 -8.14
C PHE A 55 28.22 13.53 -8.29
N LEU A 56 28.91 12.44 -8.62
CA LEU A 56 28.31 11.10 -8.66
C LEU A 56 27.81 10.67 -7.27
N VAL A 57 28.60 10.87 -6.22
CA VAL A 57 28.22 10.51 -4.84
C VAL A 57 27.05 11.36 -4.33
N PHE A 58 27.00 12.66 -4.69
CA PHE A 58 25.88 13.54 -4.31
C PHE A 58 24.64 13.42 -5.20
N CYS A 59 24.82 13.09 -6.49
CA CYS A 59 23.69 12.97 -7.42
C CYS A 59 23.05 11.58 -7.41
N ILE A 60 23.78 10.52 -7.01
CA ILE A 60 23.19 9.17 -6.84
C ILE A 60 21.98 9.19 -5.90
N PRO A 61 21.98 9.85 -4.73
CA PRO A 61 20.77 9.95 -3.91
C PRO A 61 19.67 10.84 -4.51
N LEU A 62 19.97 11.76 -5.41
CA LEU A 62 18.97 12.59 -6.10
C LEU A 62 18.25 11.83 -7.23
N PHE A 63 18.88 10.80 -7.78
CA PHE A 63 18.28 9.84 -8.73
C PHE A 63 17.86 8.53 -8.07
N SER A 64 18.06 8.36 -6.77
CA SER A 64 17.44 7.31 -6.02
C SER A 64 15.93 7.53 -6.12
N ASN A 65 15.29 6.82 -7.03
CA ASN A 65 13.87 6.55 -6.95
C ASN A 65 13.63 6.09 -5.52
N GLY A 66 12.93 6.92 -4.71
CA GLY A 66 12.74 6.62 -3.31
C GLY A 66 12.30 5.18 -3.18
N ASN A 67 13.13 4.35 -2.54
CA ASN A 67 12.96 2.91 -2.50
C ASN A 67 11.56 2.58 -1.99
N SER A 68 10.92 1.61 -2.62
CA SER A 68 9.77 0.94 -2.05
C SER A 68 10.21 0.25 -0.75
N ASP A 69 9.35 0.24 0.28
CA ASP A 69 9.60 -0.55 1.48
C ASP A 69 9.32 -2.05 1.23
N PHE A 70 8.84 -2.36 0.03
CA PHE A 70 8.50 -3.69 -0.45
C PHE A 70 9.35 -4.09 -1.65
N GLU A 71 9.73 -5.36 -1.71
CA GLU A 71 10.42 -5.94 -2.86
C GLU A 71 9.37 -6.34 -3.92
N LEU A 72 9.14 -5.47 -4.91
CA LEU A 72 8.14 -5.66 -5.97
C LEU A 72 8.70 -6.56 -7.09
N LYS A 73 8.86 -7.87 -6.81
CA LYS A 73 9.52 -8.84 -7.72
C LYS A 73 8.78 -9.11 -9.01
N ASN A 74 7.46 -9.19 -8.93
CA ASN A 74 6.59 -9.55 -10.04
C ASN A 74 5.96 -8.32 -10.69
N SER A 75 5.90 -7.21 -9.96
CA SER A 75 5.25 -5.97 -10.38
C SER A 75 6.03 -5.25 -11.48
N ARG A 76 5.31 -4.50 -12.34
CA ARG A 76 5.88 -3.84 -13.53
C ARG A 76 5.48 -2.38 -13.59
N GLY A 77 6.39 -1.55 -14.14
CA GLY A 77 6.19 -0.12 -14.30
C GLY A 77 6.68 0.69 -13.11
N LYS A 78 6.32 1.97 -13.06
CA LYS A 78 6.74 2.90 -11.99
C LYS A 78 5.77 2.80 -10.80
N ILE A 79 5.96 1.80 -9.96
CA ILE A 79 5.19 1.59 -8.73
C ILE A 79 6.10 1.79 -7.54
N ARG A 80 5.58 2.42 -6.50
CA ARG A 80 6.22 2.52 -5.19
C ARG A 80 5.21 2.21 -4.11
N VAL A 81 5.58 1.36 -3.18
CA VAL A 81 4.78 1.03 -2.01
C VAL A 81 5.57 1.37 -0.77
N LYS A 82 5.01 2.19 0.11
CA LYS A 82 5.68 2.65 1.34
C LYS A 82 4.73 2.58 2.52
N TYR A 83 5.27 2.26 3.67
CA TYR A 83 4.56 2.49 4.93
C TYR A 83 4.41 3.98 5.19
N VAL A 84 3.28 4.37 5.75
CA VAL A 84 2.97 5.76 6.10
C VAL A 84 2.31 5.84 7.48
N ASP A 85 2.72 6.83 8.27
CA ASP A 85 2.12 7.07 9.58
C ASP A 85 0.84 7.92 9.45
N ASN A 86 0.76 8.75 8.42
CA ASN A 86 -0.37 9.64 8.20
C ASN A 86 -0.98 9.42 6.82
N VAL A 87 -2.30 9.35 6.77
CA VAL A 87 -3.10 9.31 5.54
C VAL A 87 -3.83 10.65 5.43
N PRO A 88 -3.67 11.39 4.30
CA PRO A 88 -4.34 12.69 4.14
C PRO A 88 -5.85 12.56 4.07
N ASP A 89 -6.59 13.46 4.68
CA ASP A 89 -8.07 13.48 4.66
C ASP A 89 -8.66 13.57 3.24
N SER A 90 -7.89 14.13 2.30
CA SER A 90 -8.27 14.23 0.89
C SER A 90 -8.08 12.93 0.09
N ALA A 91 -7.48 11.91 0.71
CA ALA A 91 -6.98 10.74 -0.01
C ALA A 91 -8.06 9.76 -0.48
N LEU A 92 -9.29 9.84 0.05
CA LEU A 92 -10.22 8.74 -0.14
C LEU A 92 -11.67 9.21 -0.36
N ARG A 93 -12.12 9.03 -1.58
CA ARG A 93 -13.52 8.81 -1.91
C ARG A 93 -13.58 7.71 -2.96
N SER A 94 -13.66 6.47 -2.50
CA SER A 94 -14.04 5.36 -3.37
C SER A 94 -15.36 4.81 -2.86
N SER A 95 -16.38 4.82 -3.70
CA SER A 95 -17.61 4.07 -3.47
C SER A 95 -17.54 2.83 -4.34
N SER A 96 -17.66 1.66 -3.75
CA SER A 96 -17.85 0.40 -4.47
C SER A 96 -19.18 -0.20 -4.01
N GLN A 97 -20.02 -0.61 -4.96
CA GLN A 97 -21.22 -1.37 -4.61
C GLN A 97 -20.79 -2.80 -4.29
N LEU A 98 -21.08 -3.25 -3.06
CA LEU A 98 -20.90 -4.65 -2.70
C LEU A 98 -21.87 -5.52 -3.51
N MET A 99 -21.35 -6.57 -4.12
CA MET A 99 -22.17 -7.59 -4.76
C MET A 99 -23.05 -8.28 -3.70
N TRP A 100 -24.34 -8.43 -3.97
CA TRP A 100 -25.19 -9.24 -3.12
C TRP A 100 -24.71 -10.70 -3.11
N LEU A 101 -24.54 -11.28 -1.92
CA LEU A 101 -24.16 -12.66 -1.69
C LEU A 101 -25.00 -13.25 -0.55
N THR A 102 -25.39 -14.49 -0.71
CA THR A 102 -25.97 -15.27 0.37
C THR A 102 -24.91 -15.69 1.39
N GLU A 103 -25.30 -16.08 2.59
CA GLU A 103 -24.37 -16.63 3.60
C GLU A 103 -23.56 -17.80 3.04
N GLU A 104 -24.20 -18.72 2.30
CA GLU A 104 -23.54 -19.87 1.70
C GLU A 104 -22.49 -19.42 0.66
N GLU A 105 -22.81 -18.44 -0.18
CA GLU A 105 -21.87 -17.90 -1.17
C GLU A 105 -20.65 -17.22 -0.53
N LEU A 106 -20.81 -16.59 0.64
CA LEU A 106 -19.69 -16.00 1.38
C LEU A 106 -18.64 -17.05 1.78
N PHE A 107 -19.08 -18.29 2.04
CA PHE A 107 -18.17 -19.38 2.40
C PHE A 107 -17.66 -20.19 1.21
N HIS A 108 -18.42 -20.28 0.12
CA HIS A 108 -18.15 -21.27 -0.94
C HIS A 108 -17.84 -20.67 -2.31
N LYS A 109 -18.17 -19.41 -2.56
CA LYS A 109 -17.93 -18.77 -3.85
C LYS A 109 -16.46 -18.56 -4.16
N TRP A 110 -15.66 -18.27 -3.14
CA TRP A 110 -14.22 -18.11 -3.25
C TRP A 110 -13.48 -19.05 -2.29
N ASN A 111 -12.29 -19.47 -2.70
CA ASN A 111 -11.43 -20.29 -1.85
C ASN A 111 -10.68 -19.40 -0.85
N THR A 112 -11.40 -18.89 0.14
CA THR A 112 -10.81 -18.14 1.26
C THR A 112 -10.20 -19.08 2.29
N SER A 113 -9.05 -18.71 2.86
CA SER A 113 -8.61 -19.31 4.13
C SER A 113 -9.51 -18.83 5.25
N ILE A 114 -9.76 -19.68 6.27
CA ILE A 114 -10.56 -19.30 7.44
C ILE A 114 -9.78 -19.67 8.68
N PHE A 115 -9.43 -18.68 9.49
CA PHE A 115 -8.67 -18.90 10.71
C PHE A 115 -9.05 -17.91 11.82
N LYS A 116 -8.88 -18.35 13.07
CA LYS A 116 -8.91 -17.51 14.27
C LYS A 116 -7.50 -17.05 14.58
N GLY A 117 -7.34 -15.81 15.01
CA GLY A 117 -6.02 -15.27 15.34
C GLY A 117 -6.09 -13.92 16.02
N ALA A 118 -4.92 -13.41 16.39
CA ALA A 118 -4.74 -12.11 17.01
C ALA A 118 -4.03 -11.14 16.07
N VAL A 119 -4.49 -9.91 16.01
CA VAL A 119 -3.86 -8.82 15.23
C VAL A 119 -2.63 -8.32 16.00
N GLU A 120 -1.44 -8.63 15.50
CA GLU A 120 -0.19 -8.21 16.15
C GLU A 120 0.26 -6.81 15.72
N GLU A 121 0.00 -6.45 14.46
CA GLU A 121 0.44 -5.18 13.89
C GLU A 121 -0.55 -4.71 12.81
N ILE A 122 -0.74 -3.40 12.67
CA ILE A 122 -1.41 -2.79 11.52
C ILE A 122 -0.57 -1.60 11.08
N ARG A 123 -0.22 -1.55 9.80
CA ARG A 123 0.50 -0.42 9.21
C ARG A 123 -0.19 0.06 7.95
N ASN A 124 -0.43 1.36 7.88
CA ASN A 124 -0.94 1.97 6.65
C ASN A 124 0.16 2.01 5.59
N ILE A 125 -0.23 1.83 4.34
CA ILE A 125 0.64 1.90 3.17
C ILE A 125 0.09 2.89 2.15
N ARG A 126 1.01 3.55 1.48
CA ARG A 126 0.77 4.36 0.30
C ARG A 126 1.31 3.62 -0.93
N ILE A 127 0.49 3.52 -1.96
CA ILE A 127 0.81 2.89 -3.23
C ILE A 127 0.74 3.97 -4.31
N ASP A 128 1.87 4.27 -4.94
CA ASP A 128 1.96 5.22 -6.05
C ASP A 128 2.01 4.48 -7.39
N PHE A 129 1.02 4.73 -8.25
CA PHE A 129 0.88 4.17 -9.59
C PHE A 129 1.14 5.26 -10.64
N ASN A 130 2.38 5.58 -10.96
CA ASN A 130 2.73 6.49 -12.06
C ASN A 130 1.74 7.66 -12.28
N GLY A 131 1.45 8.44 -11.22
CA GLY A 131 0.55 9.61 -11.28
C GLY A 131 -0.74 9.49 -10.50
N SER A 132 -1.07 8.33 -9.95
CA SER A 132 -2.16 8.16 -8.97
C SER A 132 -1.64 7.55 -7.68
N THR A 133 -2.35 7.80 -6.60
CA THR A 133 -1.97 7.31 -5.27
C THR A 133 -3.16 6.65 -4.61
N GLU A 134 -2.93 5.46 -4.06
CA GLU A 134 -3.88 4.70 -3.27
C GLU A 134 -3.35 4.50 -1.85
N TYR A 135 -4.28 4.42 -0.88
CA TYR A 135 -3.95 4.12 0.51
C TYR A 135 -4.69 2.87 0.97
N ARG A 136 -3.97 1.99 1.64
CA ARG A 136 -4.45 0.74 2.20
C ARG A 136 -3.78 0.51 3.54
N ALA A 137 -4.05 -0.62 4.19
CA ALA A 137 -3.27 -1.06 5.33
C ALA A 137 -2.88 -2.53 5.18
N ILE A 138 -1.86 -2.94 5.91
CA ILE A 138 -1.47 -4.34 6.06
C ILE A 138 -1.58 -4.69 7.53
N ALA A 139 -2.35 -5.73 7.84
CA ALA A 139 -2.40 -6.33 9.16
C ALA A 139 -1.48 -7.57 9.20
N ARG A 140 -0.74 -7.73 10.29
CA ARG A 140 -0.05 -8.96 10.64
C ARG A 140 -0.89 -9.70 11.66
N ILE A 141 -1.32 -10.90 11.30
CA ILE A 141 -2.23 -11.70 12.13
C ILE A 141 -1.53 -12.98 12.51
N LYS A 142 -1.37 -13.21 13.81
CA LYS A 142 -0.89 -14.49 14.36
C LYS A 142 -2.05 -15.46 14.47
N ILE A 143 -1.90 -16.59 13.81
CA ILE A 143 -2.93 -17.62 13.72
C ILE A 143 -2.93 -18.45 15.00
N ASP A 144 -4.10 -18.59 15.63
CA ASP A 144 -4.30 -19.46 16.78
C ASP A 144 -4.93 -20.79 16.37
N LYS A 145 -5.87 -20.77 15.41
CA LYS A 145 -6.60 -21.94 14.93
C LYS A 145 -7.00 -21.79 13.46
N VAL A 146 -6.86 -22.86 12.69
CA VAL A 146 -7.27 -22.92 11.28
C VAL A 146 -8.54 -23.76 11.16
N TYR A 147 -9.52 -23.26 10.39
CA TYR A 147 -10.76 -23.97 10.04
C TYR A 147 -10.72 -24.42 8.58
N ARG A 148 -10.11 -23.62 7.70
CA ARG A 148 -9.89 -23.91 6.27
C ARG A 148 -8.65 -23.18 5.79
N GLY A 149 -7.75 -23.87 5.06
CA GLY A 149 -6.51 -23.36 4.50
C GLY A 149 -5.33 -24.26 4.86
N ASP A 150 -4.15 -23.87 4.36
CA ASP A 150 -2.89 -24.61 4.52
C ASP A 150 -2.00 -24.01 5.62
N GLU A 151 -2.49 -22.98 6.31
CA GLU A 151 -1.78 -22.29 7.38
C GLU A 151 -1.64 -23.16 8.62
N SER A 152 -0.72 -22.78 9.51
CA SER A 152 -0.51 -23.47 10.78
C SER A 152 -0.70 -22.53 11.97
N ALA A 153 -1.16 -23.09 13.09
CA ALA A 153 -1.21 -22.36 14.36
C ALA A 153 0.19 -21.87 14.76
N GLY A 154 0.28 -20.62 15.21
CA GLY A 154 1.52 -19.91 15.52
C GLY A 154 2.13 -19.17 14.33
N GLN A 155 1.72 -19.44 13.10
CA GLN A 155 2.16 -18.68 11.93
C GLN A 155 1.63 -17.25 11.99
N VAL A 156 2.45 -16.29 11.53
CA VAL A 156 2.05 -14.89 11.32
C VAL A 156 1.91 -14.65 9.84
N VAL A 157 0.75 -14.21 9.40
CA VAL A 157 0.45 -13.90 8.00
C VAL A 157 0.21 -12.42 7.80
N SER A 158 0.57 -11.92 6.61
CA SER A 158 0.28 -10.54 6.20
C SER A 158 -1.00 -10.49 5.38
N VAL A 159 -1.93 -9.59 5.76
CA VAL A 159 -3.24 -9.44 5.13
C VAL A 159 -3.43 -8.00 4.67
N LEU A 160 -3.61 -7.79 3.37
CA LEU A 160 -3.94 -6.48 2.79
C LEU A 160 -5.39 -6.13 3.14
N LEU A 161 -5.56 -4.99 3.78
CA LEU A 161 -6.86 -4.43 4.13
C LEU A 161 -7.36 -3.50 3.00
N PRO A 162 -8.65 -3.49 2.69
CA PRO A 162 -9.23 -2.70 1.60
C PRO A 162 -9.20 -1.17 1.87
N SER A 163 -8.93 -0.77 3.11
CA SER A 163 -8.84 0.63 3.52
C SER A 163 -7.72 0.84 4.52
N PRO A 164 -7.19 2.08 4.67
CA PRO A 164 -6.35 2.42 5.80
C PRO A 164 -7.14 2.37 7.11
N VAL A 165 -6.43 2.13 8.22
CA VAL A 165 -7.02 1.97 9.56
C VAL A 165 -6.49 3.04 10.50
N GLY A 166 -7.32 3.48 11.47
CA GLY A 166 -6.93 4.45 12.48
C GLY A 166 -6.79 5.89 11.98
N THR A 167 -7.33 6.21 10.83
CA THR A 167 -7.19 7.52 10.17
C THR A 167 -8.29 8.52 10.51
N GLY A 168 -9.37 8.09 11.18
CA GLY A 168 -10.57 8.91 11.38
C GLY A 168 -11.43 9.08 10.11
N LEU A 169 -10.98 8.58 8.97
CA LEU A 169 -11.72 8.62 7.71
C LEU A 169 -12.81 7.53 7.70
N TRP A 170 -14.01 7.91 7.31
CA TRP A 170 -15.06 6.97 7.01
C TRP A 170 -15.01 6.58 5.52
N ILE A 171 -14.97 5.29 5.25
CA ILE A 171 -14.96 4.72 3.91
C ILE A 171 -16.13 3.74 3.84
N GLU A 172 -16.99 3.92 2.84
CA GLU A 172 -18.14 3.07 2.61
C GLU A 172 -17.74 1.59 2.52
N ASP A 173 -18.55 0.70 3.08
CA ASP A 173 -18.34 -0.75 3.05
C ASP A 173 -17.02 -1.24 3.70
N THR A 174 -16.51 -0.52 4.70
CA THR A 174 -15.30 -0.91 5.43
C THR A 174 -15.46 -0.91 6.94
N ASP A 175 -16.67 -0.80 7.47
CA ASP A 175 -16.92 -0.58 8.92
C ASP A 175 -16.27 -1.64 9.80
N VAL A 176 -16.31 -2.93 9.41
CA VAL A 176 -15.70 -4.01 10.18
C VAL A 176 -14.17 -3.90 10.18
N ILE A 177 -13.55 -3.73 9.01
CA ILE A 177 -12.09 -3.58 8.91
C ILE A 177 -11.61 -2.27 9.55
N SER A 178 -12.37 -1.18 9.41
CA SER A 178 -12.06 0.10 10.05
C SER A 178 -12.11 0.04 11.58
N ALA A 179 -12.84 -0.92 12.15
CA ALA A 179 -12.88 -1.19 13.58
C ALA A 179 -11.68 -2.02 14.08
N MET A 180 -10.91 -2.65 13.19
CA MET A 180 -9.78 -3.49 13.57
C MET A 180 -8.70 -2.69 14.32
N ARG A 181 -8.15 -3.27 15.38
CA ARG A 181 -7.07 -2.68 16.20
C ARG A 181 -6.06 -3.76 16.57
N VAL A 182 -4.83 -3.35 16.80
CA VAL A 182 -3.77 -4.20 17.36
C VAL A 182 -4.23 -4.75 18.71
N GLY A 183 -3.99 -6.02 18.95
CA GLY A 183 -4.41 -6.77 20.13
C GLY A 183 -5.79 -7.41 20.01
N MET A 184 -6.62 -7.04 19.05
CA MET A 184 -7.91 -7.70 18.84
C MET A 184 -7.73 -9.13 18.37
N THR A 185 -8.55 -10.02 18.93
CA THR A 185 -8.73 -11.38 18.41
C THR A 185 -9.92 -11.40 17.46
N GLY A 186 -9.84 -12.23 16.42
CA GLY A 186 -10.93 -12.35 15.44
C GLY A 186 -10.92 -13.68 14.71
N ILE A 187 -11.98 -13.89 13.93
CA ILE A 187 -12.01 -14.92 12.90
C ILE A 187 -11.97 -14.20 11.55
N PHE A 188 -11.05 -14.62 10.70
CA PHE A 188 -10.71 -13.97 9.46
C PHE A 188 -10.90 -14.92 8.28
N MET A 189 -11.42 -14.41 7.17
CA MET A 189 -11.70 -15.16 5.95
C MET A 189 -11.01 -14.52 4.72
N PRO A 190 -9.68 -14.28 4.74
CA PRO A 190 -9.00 -13.67 3.62
C PRO A 190 -8.79 -14.65 2.46
N ILE A 191 -8.58 -14.12 1.26
CA ILE A 191 -8.14 -14.89 0.09
C ILE A 191 -6.62 -14.86 0.00
N LYS A 192 -6.01 -16.01 -0.31
CA LYS A 192 -4.57 -16.09 -0.56
C LYS A 192 -4.26 -15.52 -1.94
N TYR A 193 -3.26 -14.64 -2.01
CA TYR A 193 -2.85 -14.06 -3.27
C TYR A 193 -1.91 -14.97 -4.05
N ASP A 194 -2.17 -15.09 -5.33
CA ASP A 194 -1.34 -15.71 -6.33
C ASP A 194 -1.07 -14.71 -7.49
N ASP A 195 -0.56 -15.18 -8.61
CA ASP A 195 -0.22 -14.37 -9.78
C ASP A 195 -1.43 -13.86 -10.58
N THR A 196 -2.64 -14.27 -10.21
CA THR A 196 -3.90 -13.77 -10.80
C THR A 196 -4.40 -12.50 -10.08
N PHE A 197 -3.92 -12.23 -8.87
CA PHE A 197 -4.31 -11.06 -8.09
C PHE A 197 -3.37 -9.89 -8.34
N TYR A 198 -3.80 -8.94 -9.16
CA TYR A 198 -3.05 -7.73 -9.46
C TYR A 198 -3.96 -6.52 -9.66
N TRP A 199 -3.40 -5.34 -9.44
CA TRP A 199 -3.99 -4.07 -9.84
C TRP A 199 -3.24 -3.52 -11.05
N GLU A 200 -3.99 -3.06 -12.04
CA GLU A 200 -3.43 -2.44 -13.24
C GLU A 200 -3.96 -1.03 -13.40
N GLN A 201 -3.07 -0.06 -13.44
CA GLN A 201 -3.39 1.36 -13.52
C GLN A 201 -2.21 2.16 -14.09
N ASN A 202 -2.50 3.13 -14.98
CA ASN A 202 -1.50 4.04 -15.57
C ASN A 202 -0.26 3.31 -16.14
N ASP A 203 -0.47 2.27 -16.94
CA ASP A 203 0.58 1.43 -17.53
C ASP A 203 1.48 0.74 -16.51
N THR A 204 0.98 0.54 -15.30
CA THR A 204 1.67 -0.19 -14.24
C THR A 204 0.84 -1.38 -13.78
N LYS A 205 1.51 -2.44 -13.33
CA LYS A 205 0.88 -3.66 -12.82
C LYS A 205 1.50 -4.05 -11.49
N LEU A 206 0.72 -3.95 -10.41
CA LEU A 206 1.11 -4.35 -9.06
C LEU A 206 0.53 -5.73 -8.77
N PHE A 207 1.37 -6.73 -8.58
CA PHE A 207 0.96 -8.02 -8.03
C PHE A 207 0.79 -7.90 -6.52
N LEU A 208 -0.38 -8.28 -6.01
CA LEU A 208 -0.70 -8.10 -4.60
C LEU A 208 0.12 -9.01 -3.70
N SER A 209 0.57 -10.16 -4.22
CA SER A 209 1.53 -11.06 -3.54
C SER A 209 2.89 -10.42 -3.28
N ASP A 210 3.26 -9.34 -3.98
CA ASP A 210 4.49 -8.60 -3.70
C ASP A 210 4.39 -7.74 -2.43
N ILE A 211 3.17 -7.49 -1.91
CA ILE A 211 2.95 -6.61 -0.75
C ILE A 211 2.28 -7.31 0.44
N ALA A 212 1.50 -8.37 0.21
CA ALA A 212 0.89 -9.16 1.28
C ALA A 212 0.62 -10.59 0.80
N GLU A 213 0.57 -11.55 1.72
CA GLU A 213 0.26 -12.96 1.41
C GLU A 213 -1.23 -13.16 1.12
N TYR A 214 -2.08 -12.37 1.78
CA TYR A 214 -3.54 -12.46 1.75
C TYR A 214 -4.17 -11.10 1.58
N GLY A 215 -5.47 -11.07 1.27
CA GLY A 215 -6.28 -9.86 1.35
C GLY A 215 -7.75 -10.16 1.58
N PHE A 216 -8.49 -9.17 2.07
CA PHE A 216 -9.94 -9.27 2.15
C PHE A 216 -10.58 -8.86 0.83
N LEU A 217 -11.66 -9.57 0.46
CA LEU A 217 -12.45 -9.27 -0.73
C LEU A 217 -13.25 -7.97 -0.58
N ASP A 218 -13.64 -7.64 0.66
CA ASP A 218 -14.24 -6.37 1.05
C ASP A 218 -13.98 -6.06 2.53
N GLY A 219 -14.42 -4.91 2.98
CA GLY A 219 -14.18 -4.42 4.34
C GLY A 219 -15.26 -4.75 5.37
N MET A 220 -16.32 -5.49 4.96
CA MET A 220 -17.49 -5.75 5.80
C MET A 220 -17.64 -7.19 6.22
N ARG A 221 -17.49 -8.14 5.25
CA ARG A 221 -18.06 -9.49 5.39
C ARG A 221 -17.05 -10.57 5.75
N TYR A 222 -15.76 -10.33 5.67
CA TYR A 222 -14.73 -11.36 5.76
C TYR A 222 -13.93 -11.33 7.07
N ALA A 223 -14.47 -10.64 8.09
CA ALA A 223 -13.88 -10.64 9.44
C ALA A 223 -14.96 -10.56 10.52
N PHE A 224 -14.68 -11.21 11.64
CA PHE A 224 -15.46 -11.17 12.89
C PHE A 224 -14.47 -10.79 13.99
N LEU A 225 -14.63 -9.61 14.60
CA LEU A 225 -13.67 -9.07 15.55
C LEU A 225 -14.23 -9.09 16.96
N ALA A 226 -13.49 -9.65 17.92
CA ALA A 226 -13.85 -9.53 19.33
C ALA A 226 -13.67 -8.10 19.81
N SER A 227 -14.61 -7.60 20.60
CA SER A 227 -14.57 -6.26 21.19
C SER A 227 -15.00 -6.37 22.65
N ASP A 228 -14.25 -5.72 23.56
CA ASP A 228 -14.52 -5.78 25.00
C ASP A 228 -15.87 -5.15 25.36
N ASP A 229 -16.30 -4.14 24.64
CA ASP A 229 -17.53 -3.37 24.88
C ASP A 229 -18.71 -3.74 23.96
N LYS A 230 -18.44 -4.39 22.82
CA LYS A 230 -19.47 -4.68 21.80
C LYS A 230 -19.70 -6.19 21.55
N GLY A 231 -19.00 -7.05 22.29
CA GLY A 231 -19.03 -8.49 22.03
C GLY A 231 -18.29 -8.83 20.72
N VAL A 232 -19.01 -8.97 19.60
CA VAL A 232 -18.40 -9.23 18.28
C VAL A 232 -18.85 -8.19 17.27
N ILE A 233 -17.88 -7.61 16.57
CA ILE A 233 -18.09 -6.67 15.46
C ILE A 233 -18.04 -7.48 14.16
N PHE A 234 -19.13 -7.47 13.40
CA PHE A 234 -19.24 -8.08 12.08
C PHE A 234 -20.45 -7.52 11.33
N ASP A 235 -20.57 -7.76 10.05
CA ASP A 235 -21.72 -7.35 9.26
C ASP A 235 -22.93 -8.28 9.52
N ARG A 236 -23.76 -7.88 10.46
CA ARG A 236 -24.97 -8.62 10.85
C ARG A 236 -26.01 -8.73 9.73
N TYR A 237 -25.96 -7.84 8.76
CA TYR A 237 -26.87 -7.86 7.63
C TYR A 237 -26.53 -8.98 6.64
N SER A 238 -25.27 -9.21 6.39
CA SER A 238 -24.79 -10.29 5.52
C SER A 238 -24.87 -11.68 6.21
N TYR A 239 -25.03 -11.72 7.53
CA TYR A 239 -25.11 -12.95 8.33
C TYR A 239 -26.37 -13.00 9.20
N PRO A 240 -27.58 -13.01 8.58
CA PRO A 240 -28.85 -12.98 9.32
C PRO A 240 -29.03 -14.19 10.25
N SER A 241 -28.49 -15.37 9.90
CA SER A 241 -28.59 -16.58 10.76
C SER A 241 -27.90 -16.44 12.12
N ILE A 242 -26.93 -15.55 12.23
CA ILE A 242 -26.18 -15.28 13.46
C ILE A 242 -26.21 -13.80 13.85
N ALA A 243 -27.18 -13.03 13.35
CA ALA A 243 -27.27 -11.60 13.63
C ALA A 243 -27.32 -11.25 15.13
N ALA A 244 -27.76 -12.18 15.99
CA ALA A 244 -27.80 -12.03 17.44
C ALA A 244 -26.52 -12.48 18.16
N ALA A 245 -25.53 -13.03 17.44
CA ALA A 245 -24.28 -13.53 18.05
C ALA A 245 -23.50 -12.40 18.74
N ASN A 246 -22.97 -12.69 19.92
CA ASN A 246 -22.24 -11.75 20.76
C ASN A 246 -20.85 -12.26 21.20
N SER A 247 -20.44 -13.45 20.75
CA SER A 247 -19.13 -14.02 21.07
C SER A 247 -18.50 -14.69 19.86
N LEU A 248 -17.16 -14.74 19.84
CA LEU A 248 -16.46 -15.51 18.81
C LEU A 248 -16.75 -17.00 18.86
N ASP A 249 -17.11 -17.55 20.01
CA ASP A 249 -17.48 -18.97 20.15
C ASP A 249 -18.79 -19.28 19.43
N GLU A 250 -19.75 -18.36 19.40
CA GLU A 250 -20.98 -18.49 18.61
C GLU A 250 -20.67 -18.41 17.10
N ILE A 251 -19.81 -17.49 16.68
CA ILE A 251 -19.33 -17.39 15.30
C ILE A 251 -18.57 -18.65 14.89
N GLU A 252 -17.68 -19.16 15.75
CA GLU A 252 -16.93 -20.38 15.50
C GLU A 252 -17.82 -21.58 15.25
N ARG A 253 -18.85 -21.77 16.09
CA ARG A 253 -19.84 -22.85 15.91
C ARG A 253 -20.57 -22.74 14.57
N TYR A 254 -20.98 -21.54 14.20
CA TYR A 254 -21.62 -21.27 12.91
C TYR A 254 -20.69 -21.59 11.73
N ILE A 255 -19.43 -21.12 11.77
CA ILE A 255 -18.42 -21.40 10.72
C ILE A 255 -18.22 -22.91 10.58
N MET A 256 -18.11 -23.66 11.69
CA MET A 256 -17.97 -25.10 11.65
C MET A 256 -19.17 -25.79 11.00
N GLN A 257 -20.39 -25.28 11.22
CA GLN A 257 -21.60 -25.78 10.55
C GLN A 257 -21.55 -25.49 9.04
N MET A 258 -21.18 -24.26 8.63
CA MET A 258 -21.08 -23.88 7.23
C MET A 258 -20.03 -24.67 6.46
N LEU A 259 -18.95 -25.05 7.13
CA LEU A 259 -17.89 -25.89 6.57
C LEU A 259 -18.14 -27.39 6.67
N ASN A 260 -19.28 -27.83 7.23
CA ASN A 260 -19.61 -29.23 7.53
C ASN A 260 -18.53 -29.94 8.37
N ILE A 261 -17.87 -29.21 9.27
CA ILE A 261 -16.89 -29.77 10.20
C ILE A 261 -17.61 -30.28 11.43
N ASN A 262 -17.78 -31.59 11.52
CA ASN A 262 -18.32 -32.24 12.74
C ASN A 262 -17.25 -32.23 13.84
N ARG A 263 -17.66 -31.91 15.07
CA ARG A 263 -16.81 -32.01 16.27
C ARG A 263 -16.58 -33.45 16.64
#